data_5744c4054a1d00972ee73e207f2fb697
#
_entry.id   5744c4054a1d00972ee73e207f2fb697
#
_cell.length_a   1.000
_cell.length_b   1.000
_cell.length_c   1.000
_cell.angle_alpha   90.00
_cell.angle_beta   90.00
_cell.angle_gamma   90.00
#
_symmetry.space_group_name_H-M   'P 1'
#
loop_
_entity.id
_entity.type
_entity.pdbx_description
1 polymer ?
#
loop_
_entity_poly.entity_id
_entity_poly.type
_entity_poly.pdbx_seq_one_letter_code
_entity_poly.pdbx_strand_id
1 'polypeptide(L)'
;MNYNFNWTVIEKNIVPMLEGLGFGLLMAIIAITVGTIIGLLLAFAAVSKSKIARKLVQIFVTIFRNTPILILVYITYFGMPTIGINIPKVPSFVITLALYSSAYMEEVFRAGLEAIPKGIIEAGQAIGLSGTVIKIEIELPIMMKKVLPSMGNYLISLFKDTSIASAITVGELTYISKVLTTQTFRVFEVW
;
A
#
# COMPACT_ATOMS: atom_id res chain seq x y z
N MET A 1 -31.97 1.27 -28.87
CA MET A 1 -31.73 -0.09 -28.32
C MET A 1 -32.15 -0.09 -26.85
N ASN A 2 -33.15 -0.88 -26.48
CA ASN A 2 -33.53 -1.03 -25.08
C ASN A 2 -32.61 -2.09 -24.46
N TYR A 3 -31.67 -1.69 -23.60
CA TYR A 3 -30.85 -2.62 -22.84
C TYR A 3 -31.71 -3.31 -21.77
N ASN A 4 -31.72 -4.63 -21.77
CA ASN A 4 -32.50 -5.40 -20.81
C ASN A 4 -31.54 -5.97 -19.73
N PHE A 5 -31.61 -5.46 -18.49
CA PHE A 5 -30.85 -5.91 -17.37
C PHE A 5 -31.15 -7.36 -16.99
N ASN A 6 -30.10 -8.17 -16.80
CA ASN A 6 -30.23 -9.57 -16.39
C ASN A 6 -29.49 -9.82 -15.07
N TRP A 7 -30.19 -9.66 -13.96
CA TRP A 7 -29.62 -9.83 -12.61
C TRP A 7 -29.23 -11.26 -12.27
N THR A 8 -29.74 -12.27 -13.01
CA THR A 8 -29.38 -13.68 -12.78
C THR A 8 -27.89 -13.96 -13.00
N VAL A 9 -27.19 -13.11 -13.76
CA VAL A 9 -25.73 -13.19 -13.92
C VAL A 9 -25.03 -12.96 -12.60
N ILE A 10 -25.47 -11.94 -11.86
CA ILE A 10 -24.88 -11.64 -10.52
C ILE A 10 -25.31 -12.69 -9.50
N GLU A 11 -26.61 -13.03 -9.45
CA GLU A 11 -27.13 -14.03 -8.50
C GLU A 11 -26.37 -15.36 -8.59
N LYS A 12 -26.07 -15.85 -9.80
CA LYS A 12 -25.32 -17.09 -10.02
C LYS A 12 -23.83 -17.00 -9.68
N ASN A 13 -23.26 -15.81 -9.70
CA ASN A 13 -21.82 -15.58 -9.55
C ASN A 13 -21.46 -14.79 -8.28
N ILE A 14 -22.43 -14.55 -7.39
CA ILE A 14 -22.22 -13.79 -6.16
C ILE A 14 -21.15 -14.41 -5.25
N VAL A 15 -21.15 -15.74 -5.14
CA VAL A 15 -20.19 -16.46 -4.30
C VAL A 15 -18.76 -16.28 -4.79
N PRO A 16 -18.39 -16.58 -6.06
CA PRO A 16 -17.07 -16.29 -6.59
C PRO A 16 -16.67 -14.82 -6.47
N MET A 17 -17.60 -13.88 -6.65
CA MET A 17 -17.31 -12.45 -6.50
C MET A 17 -16.97 -12.08 -5.06
N LEU A 18 -17.71 -12.62 -4.07
CA LEU A 18 -17.42 -12.41 -2.65
C LEU A 18 -16.11 -13.07 -2.21
N GLU A 19 -15.80 -14.25 -2.73
CA GLU A 19 -14.50 -14.90 -2.50
C GLU A 19 -13.36 -14.06 -3.06
N GLY A 20 -13.51 -13.52 -4.28
CA GLY A 20 -12.53 -12.62 -4.88
C GLY A 20 -12.37 -11.31 -4.11
N LEU A 21 -13.46 -10.76 -3.60
CA LEU A 21 -13.41 -9.58 -2.71
C LEU A 21 -12.66 -9.90 -1.42
N GLY A 22 -12.98 -11.02 -0.76
CA GLY A 22 -12.31 -11.46 0.46
C GLY A 22 -10.81 -11.69 0.24
N PHE A 23 -10.44 -12.27 -0.90
CA PHE A 23 -9.05 -12.49 -1.27
C PHE A 23 -8.31 -11.16 -1.52
N GLY A 24 -8.93 -10.21 -2.23
CA GLY A 24 -8.41 -8.86 -2.42
C GLY A 24 -8.19 -8.12 -1.10
N LEU A 25 -9.16 -8.21 -0.18
CA LEU A 25 -9.07 -7.65 1.18
C LEU A 25 -7.90 -8.26 1.97
N LEU A 26 -7.73 -9.57 1.92
CA LEU A 26 -6.64 -10.26 2.61
C LEU A 26 -5.28 -9.77 2.10
N MET A 27 -5.10 -9.71 0.78
CA MET A 27 -3.86 -9.18 0.18
C MET A 27 -3.61 -7.73 0.59
N ALA A 28 -4.65 -6.88 0.59
CA ALA A 28 -4.56 -5.50 1.03
C ALA A 28 -4.10 -5.39 2.48
N ILE A 29 -4.75 -6.11 3.40
CA ILE A 29 -4.42 -6.08 4.83
C ILE A 29 -2.95 -6.46 5.06
N ILE A 30 -2.49 -7.55 4.44
CA ILE A 30 -1.09 -8.00 4.58
C ILE A 30 -0.13 -6.94 4.03
N ALA A 31 -0.32 -6.53 2.77
CA ALA A 31 0.58 -5.62 2.10
C ALA A 31 0.63 -4.24 2.76
N ILE A 32 -0.52 -3.69 3.13
CA ILE A 32 -0.63 -2.38 3.76
C ILE A 32 -0.05 -2.41 5.17
N THR A 33 -0.31 -3.46 5.95
CA THR A 33 0.25 -3.60 7.30
C THR A 33 1.78 -3.65 7.26
N VAL A 34 2.34 -4.52 6.42
CA VAL A 34 3.79 -4.62 6.24
C VAL A 34 4.36 -3.30 5.71
N GLY A 35 3.73 -2.70 4.70
CA GLY A 35 4.13 -1.42 4.13
C GLY A 35 4.08 -0.27 5.14
N THR A 36 3.08 -0.23 6.01
CA THR A 36 2.96 0.78 7.07
C THR A 36 4.10 0.66 8.09
N ILE A 37 4.45 -0.57 8.51
CA ILE A 37 5.58 -0.81 9.42
C ILE A 37 6.90 -0.38 8.78
N ILE A 38 7.14 -0.79 7.53
CA ILE A 38 8.35 -0.38 6.78
C ILE A 38 8.37 1.14 6.61
N GLY A 39 7.25 1.76 6.22
CA GLY A 39 7.12 3.21 6.05
C GLY A 39 7.45 4.00 7.32
N LEU A 40 7.02 3.50 8.49
CA LEU A 40 7.35 4.11 9.77
C LEU A 40 8.86 4.07 10.05
N LEU A 41 9.51 2.93 9.81
CA LEU A 41 10.95 2.78 9.96
C LEU A 41 11.72 3.71 9.00
N LEU A 42 11.27 3.78 7.74
CA LEU A 42 11.84 4.68 6.73
C LEU A 42 11.68 6.14 7.13
N ALA A 43 10.54 6.55 7.69
CA ALA A 43 10.31 7.92 8.15
C ALA A 43 11.28 8.33 9.26
N PHE A 44 11.51 7.47 10.26
CA PHE A 44 12.52 7.73 11.28
C PHE A 44 13.95 7.75 10.71
N ALA A 45 14.25 6.96 9.69
CA ALA A 45 15.52 7.02 8.98
C ALA A 45 15.67 8.32 8.19
N ALA A 46 14.58 8.80 7.56
CA ALA A 46 14.55 10.04 6.78
C ALA A 46 14.81 11.30 7.63
N VAL A 47 14.35 11.33 8.89
CA VAL A 47 14.62 12.46 9.81
C VAL A 47 15.88 12.27 10.65
N SER A 48 16.61 11.18 10.47
CA SER A 48 17.83 10.88 11.25
C SER A 48 18.99 11.83 10.91
N LYS A 49 20.02 11.87 11.77
CA LYS A 49 21.25 12.64 11.52
C LYS A 49 22.10 12.07 10.39
N SER A 50 21.90 10.82 9.99
CA SER A 50 22.67 10.15 8.94
C SER A 50 22.30 10.66 7.54
N LYS A 51 23.22 11.34 6.88
CA LYS A 51 23.06 11.82 5.50
C LYS A 51 22.84 10.66 4.52
N ILE A 52 23.51 9.53 4.75
CA ILE A 52 23.40 8.34 3.88
C ILE A 52 22.00 7.74 4.00
N ALA A 53 21.52 7.52 5.25
CA ALA A 53 20.18 6.98 5.47
C ALA A 53 19.08 7.85 4.81
N ARG A 54 19.15 9.16 5.01
CA ARG A 54 18.21 10.11 4.38
C ARG A 54 18.23 10.00 2.86
N LYS A 55 19.42 9.96 2.26
CA LYS A 55 19.55 9.88 0.79
C LYS A 55 19.01 8.55 0.24
N LEU A 56 19.28 7.44 0.89
CA LEU A 56 18.77 6.13 0.49
C LEU A 56 17.23 6.08 0.56
N VAL A 57 16.65 6.57 1.66
CA VAL A 57 15.18 6.66 1.79
C VAL A 57 14.60 7.56 0.70
N GLN A 58 15.19 8.72 0.44
CA GLN A 58 14.73 9.62 -0.60
C GLN A 58 14.74 8.97 -1.99
N ILE A 59 15.79 8.23 -2.33
CA ILE A 59 15.88 7.49 -3.60
C ILE A 59 14.76 6.46 -3.68
N PHE A 60 14.58 5.65 -2.63
CA PHE A 60 13.53 4.64 -2.55
C PHE A 60 12.14 5.26 -2.75
N VAL A 61 11.81 6.27 -1.95
CA VAL A 61 10.50 6.95 -2.03
C VAL A 61 10.28 7.57 -3.40
N THR A 62 11.31 8.22 -3.98
CA THR A 62 11.23 8.82 -5.31
C THR A 62 10.92 7.77 -6.37
N ILE A 63 11.59 6.61 -6.35
CA ILE A 63 11.35 5.54 -7.33
C ILE A 63 9.92 5.01 -7.21
N PHE A 64 9.50 4.60 -6.01
CA PHE A 64 8.21 3.95 -5.84
C PHE A 64 7.02 4.89 -6.05
N ARG A 65 7.11 6.16 -5.68
CA ARG A 65 6.02 7.13 -5.85
C ARG A 65 5.90 7.70 -7.27
N ASN A 66 6.99 7.78 -8.01
CA ASN A 66 6.95 8.30 -9.38
C ASN A 66 6.81 7.22 -10.44
N THR A 67 6.75 5.95 -10.05
CA THR A 67 6.52 4.83 -10.97
C THR A 67 5.08 4.33 -10.79
N PRO A 68 4.28 4.22 -11.86
CA PRO A 68 2.96 3.61 -11.77
C PRO A 68 3.04 2.19 -11.19
N ILE A 69 2.18 1.89 -10.21
CA ILE A 69 2.19 0.59 -9.52
C ILE A 69 2.07 -0.60 -10.49
N LEU A 70 1.33 -0.46 -11.58
CA LEU A 70 1.22 -1.51 -12.61
C LEU A 70 2.59 -1.88 -13.20
N ILE A 71 3.47 -0.89 -13.45
CA ILE A 71 4.83 -1.13 -13.95
C ILE A 71 5.65 -1.88 -12.90
N LEU A 72 5.55 -1.49 -11.63
CA LEU A 72 6.24 -2.17 -10.53
C LEU A 72 5.80 -3.63 -10.41
N VAL A 73 4.50 -3.90 -10.53
CA VAL A 73 3.95 -5.27 -10.55
C VAL A 73 4.50 -6.08 -11.72
N TYR A 74 4.58 -5.48 -12.91
CA TYR A 74 5.15 -6.18 -14.09
C TYR A 74 6.65 -6.44 -13.94
N ILE A 75 7.41 -5.50 -13.39
CA ILE A 75 8.83 -5.71 -13.09
C ILE A 75 9.00 -6.88 -12.09
N THR A 76 8.20 -6.89 -11.02
CA THR A 76 8.31 -7.94 -10.00
C THR A 76 7.88 -9.31 -10.52
N TYR A 77 6.79 -9.38 -11.29
CA TYR A 77 6.27 -10.67 -11.75
C TYR A 77 6.94 -11.20 -13.01
N PHE A 78 7.16 -10.36 -14.03
CA PHE A 78 7.75 -10.74 -15.30
C PHE A 78 9.25 -10.43 -15.40
N GLY A 79 9.71 -9.38 -14.73
CA GLY A 79 11.11 -8.94 -14.81
C GLY A 79 12.03 -9.74 -13.89
N MET A 80 11.65 -10.04 -12.64
CA MET A 80 12.50 -10.78 -11.70
C MET A 80 12.90 -12.18 -12.20
N PRO A 81 12.06 -12.95 -12.88
CA PRO A 81 12.45 -14.24 -13.46
C PRO A 81 13.60 -14.15 -14.47
N THR A 82 13.77 -13.03 -15.17
CA THR A 82 14.87 -12.85 -16.15
C THR A 82 16.26 -12.82 -15.51
N ILE A 83 16.31 -12.52 -14.21
CA ILE A 83 17.54 -12.55 -13.39
C ILE A 83 17.58 -13.76 -12.43
N GLY A 84 16.72 -14.78 -12.67
CA GLY A 84 16.68 -16.02 -11.92
C GLY A 84 15.85 -16.02 -10.63
N ILE A 85 15.12 -14.95 -10.34
CA ILE A 85 14.27 -14.83 -9.14
C ILE A 85 12.82 -15.08 -9.51
N ASN A 86 12.34 -16.32 -9.31
CA ASN A 86 10.96 -16.71 -9.62
C ASN A 86 10.05 -16.49 -8.40
N ILE A 87 9.18 -15.48 -8.47
CA ILE A 87 8.21 -15.17 -7.43
C ILE A 87 6.80 -15.50 -7.97
N PRO A 88 6.00 -16.34 -7.26
CA PRO A 88 4.62 -16.62 -7.67
C PRO A 88 3.77 -15.33 -7.70
N LYS A 89 2.71 -15.34 -8.53
CA LYS A 89 1.90 -14.13 -8.81
C LYS A 89 1.37 -13.41 -7.57
N VAL A 90 0.84 -14.14 -6.59
CA VAL A 90 0.28 -13.54 -5.38
C VAL A 90 1.36 -12.90 -4.50
N PRO A 91 2.45 -13.59 -4.12
CA PRO A 91 3.58 -12.96 -3.43
C PRO A 91 4.18 -11.78 -4.21
N SER A 92 4.33 -11.87 -5.55
CA SER A 92 4.83 -10.74 -6.36
C SER A 92 3.99 -9.49 -6.17
N PHE A 93 2.66 -9.64 -6.22
CA PHE A 93 1.75 -8.52 -6.02
C PHE A 93 1.82 -7.98 -4.59
N VAL A 94 1.76 -8.85 -3.57
CA VAL A 94 1.77 -8.45 -2.16
C VAL A 94 3.08 -7.73 -1.80
N ILE A 95 4.23 -8.23 -2.25
CA ILE A 95 5.53 -7.57 -2.04
C ILE A 95 5.55 -6.21 -2.72
N THR A 96 5.12 -6.11 -3.96
CA THR A 96 5.10 -4.84 -4.71
C THR A 96 4.19 -3.83 -4.02
N LEU A 97 2.97 -4.24 -3.64
CA LEU A 97 2.03 -3.36 -2.94
C LEU A 97 2.57 -2.94 -1.56
N ALA A 98 3.27 -3.82 -0.83
CA ALA A 98 3.87 -3.50 0.45
C ALA A 98 5.00 -2.45 0.29
N LEU A 99 5.89 -2.61 -0.68
CA LEU A 99 6.95 -1.64 -0.96
C LEU A 99 6.37 -0.29 -1.45
N TYR A 100 5.37 -0.34 -2.33
CA TYR A 100 4.66 0.84 -2.79
C TYR A 100 3.98 1.58 -1.63
N SER A 101 3.21 0.85 -0.81
CA SER A 101 2.58 1.36 0.40
C SER A 101 3.59 1.98 1.37
N SER A 102 4.75 1.36 1.54
CA SER A 102 5.78 1.86 2.46
C SER A 102 6.33 3.22 2.04
N ALA A 103 6.45 3.49 0.74
CA ALA A 103 6.90 4.78 0.23
C ALA A 103 5.88 5.90 0.48
N TYR A 104 4.58 5.59 0.40
CA TYR A 104 3.52 6.55 0.74
C TYR A 104 3.40 6.77 2.25
N MET A 105 3.49 5.71 3.04
CA MET A 105 3.43 5.81 4.50
C MET A 105 4.66 6.53 5.06
N GLU A 106 5.84 6.34 4.46
CA GLU A 106 7.04 7.11 4.83
C GLU A 106 6.77 8.61 4.78
N GLU A 107 6.22 9.10 3.68
CA GLU A 107 5.99 10.54 3.53
C GLU A 107 4.95 11.07 4.51
N VAL A 108 3.87 10.31 4.76
CA VAL A 108 2.85 10.67 5.77
C VAL A 108 3.48 10.76 7.15
N PHE A 109 4.26 9.76 7.55
CA PHE A 109 4.90 9.74 8.86
C PHE A 109 6.02 10.79 8.97
N ARG A 110 6.84 10.96 7.94
CA ARG A 110 7.88 11.99 7.91
C ARG A 110 7.28 13.39 8.07
N ALA A 111 6.23 13.72 7.33
CA ALA A 111 5.53 14.99 7.48
C ALA A 111 4.97 15.19 8.89
N GLY A 112 4.44 14.12 9.50
CA GLY A 112 3.97 14.14 10.88
C GLY A 112 5.10 14.36 11.90
N LEU A 113 6.26 13.74 11.70
CA LEU A 113 7.45 13.93 12.54
C LEU A 113 8.00 15.36 12.41
N GLU A 114 8.13 15.87 11.19
CA GLU A 114 8.61 17.24 10.92
C GLU A 114 7.67 18.33 11.47
N ALA A 115 6.40 18.01 11.64
CA ALA A 115 5.40 18.92 12.22
C ALA A 115 5.46 18.99 13.76
N ILE A 116 6.32 18.20 14.43
CA ILE A 116 6.49 18.27 15.89
C ILE A 116 7.33 19.50 16.24
N PRO A 117 6.88 20.39 17.14
CA PRO A 117 7.66 21.54 17.59
C PRO A 117 8.99 21.09 18.22
N LYS A 118 10.11 21.67 17.78
CA LYS A 118 11.44 21.33 18.26
C LYS A 118 11.58 21.45 19.78
N GLY A 119 10.94 22.46 20.40
CA GLY A 119 10.97 22.66 21.84
C GLY A 119 10.45 21.48 22.66
N ILE A 120 9.55 20.65 22.12
CA ILE A 120 9.07 19.43 22.78
C ILE A 120 10.23 18.40 22.86
N ILE A 121 10.98 18.26 21.78
CA ILE A 121 12.13 17.35 21.71
C ILE A 121 13.26 17.85 22.63
N GLU A 122 13.54 19.15 22.58
CA GLU A 122 14.55 19.81 23.42
C GLU A 122 14.22 19.69 24.91
N ALA A 123 12.95 19.86 25.29
CA ALA A 123 12.49 19.65 26.67
C ALA A 123 12.72 18.21 27.15
N GLY A 124 12.41 17.21 26.30
CA GLY A 124 12.71 15.81 26.59
C GLY A 124 14.21 15.55 26.81
N GLN A 125 15.05 16.19 25.99
CA GLN A 125 16.52 16.10 26.15
C GLN A 125 17.01 16.79 27.44
N ALA A 126 16.45 17.94 27.78
CA ALA A 126 16.82 18.70 28.99
C ALA A 126 16.54 17.96 30.30
N ILE A 127 15.50 17.09 30.32
CA ILE A 127 15.22 16.22 31.48
C ILE A 127 15.95 14.86 31.42
N GLY A 128 16.89 14.69 30.47
CA GLY A 128 17.77 13.53 30.38
C GLY A 128 17.19 12.31 29.67
N LEU A 129 16.09 12.43 28.90
CA LEU A 129 15.56 11.30 28.14
C LEU A 129 16.50 10.90 27.02
N SER A 130 16.69 9.59 26.84
CA SER A 130 17.47 9.06 25.73
C SER A 130 16.74 9.28 24.38
N GLY A 131 17.50 9.35 23.29
CA GLY A 131 16.90 9.56 21.95
C GLY A 131 15.88 8.48 21.55
N THR A 132 16.03 7.25 22.02
CA THR A 132 15.06 6.17 21.79
C THR A 132 13.77 6.39 22.56
N VAL A 133 13.86 6.81 23.82
CA VAL A 133 12.68 7.14 24.65
C VAL A 133 11.93 8.31 24.05
N ILE A 134 12.64 9.36 23.62
CA ILE A 134 12.02 10.52 22.93
C ILE A 134 11.25 10.07 21.68
N LYS A 135 11.82 9.18 20.86
CA LYS A 135 11.14 8.67 19.67
C LYS A 135 9.87 7.88 19.98
N ILE A 136 9.92 7.00 20.97
CA ILE A 136 8.82 6.09 21.29
C ILE A 136 7.73 6.80 22.12
N GLU A 137 8.13 7.55 23.16
CA GLU A 137 7.21 8.10 24.15
C GLU A 137 6.72 9.51 23.78
N ILE A 138 7.43 10.23 22.91
CA ILE A 138 7.10 11.61 22.55
C ILE A 138 6.77 11.73 21.06
N GLU A 139 7.74 11.44 20.18
CA GLU A 139 7.57 11.68 18.74
C GLU A 139 6.48 10.79 18.14
N LEU A 140 6.51 9.49 18.41
CA LEU A 140 5.58 8.52 17.85
C LEU A 140 4.11 8.82 18.20
N PRO A 141 3.71 9.01 19.47
CA PRO A 141 2.31 9.28 19.80
C PRO A 141 1.82 10.64 19.30
N ILE A 142 2.67 11.68 19.30
CA ILE A 142 2.31 13.00 18.75
C ILE A 142 2.13 12.92 17.24
N MET A 143 3.07 12.29 16.55
CA MET A 143 3.01 12.07 15.10
C MET A 143 1.75 11.29 14.72
N MET A 144 1.48 10.15 15.38
CA MET A 144 0.33 9.31 15.07
C MET A 144 -1.00 10.06 15.16
N LYS A 145 -1.19 10.90 16.20
CA LYS A 145 -2.39 11.73 16.31
C LYS A 145 -2.55 12.71 15.14
N LYS A 146 -1.45 13.24 14.61
CA LYS A 146 -1.48 14.21 13.50
C LYS A 146 -1.74 13.54 12.15
N VAL A 147 -1.20 12.35 11.93
CA VAL A 147 -1.24 11.69 10.62
C VAL A 147 -2.46 10.78 10.42
N LEU A 148 -3.17 10.42 11.48
CA LEU A 148 -4.29 9.48 11.43
C LEU A 148 -5.34 9.81 10.36
N PRO A 149 -5.77 11.08 10.17
CA PRO A 149 -6.73 11.42 9.11
C PRO A 149 -6.18 11.21 7.70
N SER A 150 -4.91 11.59 7.44
CA SER A 150 -4.27 11.39 6.14
C SER A 150 -3.98 9.92 5.85
N MET A 151 -3.60 9.14 6.86
CA MET A 151 -3.46 7.69 6.74
C MET A 151 -4.74 7.04 6.22
N GLY A 152 -5.90 7.38 6.79
CA GLY A 152 -7.18 6.81 6.37
C GLY A 152 -7.42 6.95 4.87
N ASN A 153 -7.15 8.13 4.31
CA ASN A 153 -7.28 8.37 2.87
C ASN A 153 -6.34 7.50 2.02
N TYR A 154 -5.08 7.36 2.46
CA TYR A 154 -4.12 6.51 1.75
C TYR A 154 -4.46 5.02 1.85
N LEU A 155 -4.92 4.54 3.01
CA LEU A 155 -5.34 3.15 3.20
C LEU A 155 -6.48 2.78 2.25
N ILE A 156 -7.46 3.67 2.07
CA ILE A 156 -8.56 3.49 1.11
C ILE A 156 -8.04 3.44 -0.33
N SER A 157 -7.10 4.31 -0.69
CA SER A 157 -6.50 4.32 -2.03
C SER A 157 -5.73 3.05 -2.31
N LEU A 158 -4.89 2.62 -1.37
CA LEU A 158 -4.09 1.39 -1.47
C LEU A 158 -4.97 0.13 -1.55
N PHE A 159 -6.12 0.13 -0.85
CA PHE A 159 -7.09 -0.94 -1.00
C PHE A 159 -7.64 -1.01 -2.44
N LYS A 160 -7.98 0.12 -3.04
CA LYS A 160 -8.44 0.14 -4.45
C LYS A 160 -7.36 -0.36 -5.42
N ASP A 161 -6.09 -0.13 -5.13
CA ASP A 161 -4.96 -0.58 -5.94
C ASP A 161 -4.84 -2.12 -5.99
N THR A 162 -5.53 -2.87 -5.09
CA THR A 162 -5.57 -4.34 -5.19
C THR A 162 -6.18 -4.84 -6.50
N SER A 163 -7.04 -4.05 -7.14
CA SER A 163 -7.61 -4.35 -8.46
C SER A 163 -6.55 -4.52 -9.56
N ILE A 164 -5.36 -3.93 -9.38
CA ILE A 164 -4.22 -4.04 -10.31
C ILE A 164 -3.67 -5.47 -10.35
N ALA A 165 -3.89 -6.27 -9.30
CA ALA A 165 -3.52 -7.68 -9.27
C ALA A 165 -4.16 -8.49 -10.41
N SER A 166 -5.32 -8.03 -10.91
CA SER A 166 -5.98 -8.61 -12.08
C SER A 166 -5.10 -8.60 -13.35
N ALA A 167 -4.15 -7.66 -13.44
CA ALA A 167 -3.26 -7.54 -14.61
C ALA A 167 -2.27 -8.72 -14.73
N ILE A 168 -1.98 -9.40 -13.62
CA ILE A 168 -1.18 -10.63 -13.57
C ILE A 168 -2.04 -11.85 -13.23
N THR A 169 -3.33 -11.79 -13.55
CA THR A 169 -4.28 -12.91 -13.40
C THR A 169 -4.44 -13.42 -11.95
N VAL A 170 -4.31 -12.57 -10.96
CA VAL A 170 -4.67 -12.89 -9.58
C VAL A 170 -6.18 -12.82 -9.45
N GLY A 171 -6.80 -13.87 -8.91
CA GLY A 171 -8.26 -14.07 -8.85
C GLY A 171 -8.94 -13.24 -7.74
N GLU A 172 -8.76 -11.92 -7.74
CA GLU A 172 -9.49 -10.99 -6.90
C GLU A 172 -10.77 -10.49 -7.63
N LEU A 173 -11.58 -9.67 -6.98
CA LEU A 173 -12.89 -9.25 -7.49
C LEU A 173 -12.85 -8.69 -8.92
N THR A 174 -11.87 -7.84 -9.24
CA THR A 174 -11.74 -7.22 -10.57
C THR A 174 -11.42 -8.26 -11.65
N TYR A 175 -10.56 -9.24 -11.33
CA TYR A 175 -10.28 -10.34 -12.25
C TYR A 175 -11.51 -11.19 -12.52
N ILE A 176 -12.26 -11.54 -11.46
CA ILE A 176 -13.50 -12.32 -11.59
C ILE A 176 -14.52 -11.54 -12.42
N SER A 177 -14.68 -10.24 -12.16
CA SER A 177 -15.58 -9.36 -12.93
C SER A 177 -15.18 -9.30 -14.41
N LYS A 178 -13.89 -9.22 -14.74
CA LYS A 178 -13.40 -9.28 -16.13
C LYS A 178 -13.75 -10.60 -16.81
N VAL A 179 -13.54 -11.72 -16.13
CA VAL A 179 -13.87 -13.05 -16.65
C VAL A 179 -15.37 -13.16 -16.91
N LEU A 180 -16.20 -12.76 -15.94
CA LEU A 180 -17.66 -12.78 -16.08
C LEU A 180 -18.14 -11.89 -17.24
N THR A 181 -17.57 -10.68 -17.34
CA THR A 181 -17.90 -9.77 -18.44
C THR A 181 -17.57 -10.39 -19.81
N THR A 182 -16.41 -11.04 -19.92
CA THR A 182 -15.97 -11.68 -21.17
C THR A 182 -16.85 -12.89 -21.55
N GLN A 183 -17.31 -13.65 -20.55
CA GLN A 183 -18.14 -14.84 -20.77
C GLN A 183 -19.61 -14.51 -21.06
N THR A 184 -20.12 -13.45 -20.45
CA THR A 184 -21.56 -13.13 -20.49
C THR A 184 -21.90 -11.93 -21.38
N PHE A 185 -20.91 -11.10 -21.71
CA PHE A 185 -21.06 -9.80 -22.39
C PHE A 185 -21.96 -8.82 -21.62
N ARG A 186 -22.11 -9.01 -20.30
CA ARG A 186 -22.95 -8.21 -19.40
C ARG A 186 -22.10 -7.22 -18.58
N VAL A 187 -21.69 -6.13 -19.25
CA VAL A 187 -20.80 -5.12 -18.65
C VAL A 187 -21.50 -4.37 -17.51
N PHE A 188 -22.71 -3.88 -17.76
CA PHE A 188 -23.41 -3.00 -16.81
C PHE A 188 -23.89 -3.72 -15.55
N GLU A 189 -24.16 -5.02 -15.61
CA GLU A 189 -24.57 -5.79 -14.44
C GLU A 189 -23.37 -6.19 -13.57
N VAL A 190 -22.20 -6.36 -14.18
CA VAL A 190 -21.00 -6.87 -13.49
C VAL A 190 -20.16 -5.75 -12.85
N TRP A 191 -20.17 -4.54 -13.43
CA TRP A 191 -19.38 -3.38 -12.98
C TRP A 191 -20.23 -2.29 -12.30
#